data_83ffecfc47aa54262c5f51d41358a2cf
#
_entry.id   83ffecfc47aa54262c5f51d41358a2cf
#
_cell.length_a   1.000
_cell.length_b   1.000
_cell.length_c   1.000
_cell.angle_alpha   90.00
_cell.angle_beta   90.00
_cell.angle_gamma   90.00
#
_symmetry.space_group_name_H-M   'P 1'
#
loop_
_entity.id
_entity.type
_entity.pdbx_description
1 polymer ?
#
loop_
_entity_poly.entity_id
_entity_poly.type
_entity_poly.pdbx_seq_one_letter_code
_entity_poly.pdbx_strand_id
1 'polypeptide(L)'
;PACIKYGYGFVQGVEAGAAEKGSKVEMRYSWEYGSSFSASQDLQAMLGGWFETGTEVIFMCGGSMFQSGTAAAGANDGDIIGVDVDQSGQSDTVVTSAMKDLAGSTMNVIGAYYDDKWADFGGKITVFGAESDAVGIPTDTWSLKNWTVEEYNALYEKVKSGEIEISSEQVSDPSTVEWENITFVK
;
A
#
# COMPACT_ATOMS: atom_id res chain seq x y z
N PRO A 1 7.21 -0.51 11.72
CA PRO A 1 7.50 -1.73 10.93
C PRO A 1 6.47 -1.98 9.82
N ALA A 2 5.14 -1.90 10.11
CA ALA A 2 4.11 -2.19 9.10
C ALA A 2 4.18 -1.22 7.91
N CYS A 3 4.17 0.09 8.15
CA CYS A 3 4.25 1.09 7.08
C CYS A 3 5.52 0.97 6.24
N ILE A 4 6.66 0.60 6.85
CA ILE A 4 7.91 0.35 6.11
C ILE A 4 7.71 -0.80 5.11
N LYS A 5 7.10 -1.91 5.54
CA LYS A 5 6.84 -3.06 4.64
C LYS A 5 5.85 -2.71 3.52
N TYR A 6 4.77 -1.98 3.86
CA TYR A 6 3.80 -1.53 2.86
C TYR A 6 4.43 -0.58 1.84
N GLY A 7 5.20 0.40 2.31
CA GLY A 7 5.90 1.33 1.42
C GLY A 7 6.93 0.63 0.55
N TYR A 8 7.75 -0.27 1.12
CA TYR A 8 8.74 -1.02 0.34
C TYR A 8 8.09 -1.98 -0.65
N GLY A 9 7.00 -2.67 -0.25
CA GLY A 9 6.22 -3.52 -1.16
C GLY A 9 5.60 -2.73 -2.31
N PHE A 10 5.09 -1.52 -2.03
CA PHE A 10 4.58 -0.63 -3.07
C PHE A 10 5.66 -0.28 -4.11
N VAL A 11 6.87 0.07 -3.67
CA VAL A 11 7.99 0.38 -4.57
C VAL A 11 8.36 -0.84 -5.42
N GLN A 12 8.42 -2.04 -4.84
CA GLN A 12 8.66 -3.27 -5.60
C GLN A 12 7.57 -3.52 -6.66
N GLY A 13 6.31 -3.27 -6.32
CA GLY A 13 5.19 -3.39 -7.27
C GLY A 13 5.29 -2.38 -8.42
N VAL A 14 5.68 -1.13 -8.13
CA VAL A 14 5.91 -0.10 -9.16
C VAL A 14 7.07 -0.51 -10.08
N GLU A 15 8.18 -1.01 -9.54
CA GLU A 15 9.30 -1.52 -10.34
C GLU A 15 8.86 -2.63 -11.28
N ALA A 16 8.13 -3.63 -10.75
CA ALA A 16 7.65 -4.75 -11.55
C ALA A 16 6.68 -4.30 -12.66
N GLY A 17 5.74 -3.42 -12.34
CA GLY A 17 4.79 -2.86 -13.30
C GLY A 17 5.46 -2.00 -14.37
N ALA A 18 6.45 -1.19 -13.99
CA ALA A 18 7.24 -0.39 -14.91
C ALA A 18 8.05 -1.28 -15.88
N ALA A 19 8.67 -2.34 -15.37
CA ALA A 19 9.39 -3.31 -16.18
C ALA A 19 8.47 -4.01 -17.20
N GLU A 20 7.28 -4.46 -16.75
CA GLU A 20 6.28 -5.10 -17.64
C GLU A 20 5.80 -4.16 -18.76
N LYS A 21 5.61 -2.87 -18.44
CA LYS A 21 5.18 -1.86 -19.41
C LYS A 21 6.33 -1.28 -20.25
N GLY A 22 7.58 -1.60 -19.94
CA GLY A 22 8.75 -1.00 -20.60
C GLY A 22 8.84 0.52 -20.35
N SER A 23 8.38 0.99 -19.20
CA SER A 23 8.32 2.40 -18.81
C SER A 23 9.33 2.73 -17.71
N LYS A 24 9.56 4.01 -17.47
CA LYS A 24 10.32 4.53 -16.35
C LYS A 24 9.40 5.37 -15.48
N VAL A 25 9.61 5.34 -14.18
CA VAL A 25 8.77 6.03 -13.19
C VAL A 25 9.64 6.95 -12.34
N GLU A 26 9.22 8.20 -12.19
CA GLU A 26 9.74 9.08 -11.16
C GLU A 26 8.90 8.89 -9.88
N MET A 27 9.56 8.73 -8.74
CA MET A 27 8.91 8.46 -7.46
C MET A 27 9.42 9.42 -6.37
N ARG A 28 8.49 9.90 -5.55
CA ARG A 28 8.78 10.56 -4.28
C ARG A 28 8.47 9.63 -3.12
N TYR A 29 9.29 9.67 -2.09
CA TYR A 29 9.10 8.88 -0.88
C TYR A 29 9.47 9.71 0.34
N SER A 30 8.57 9.84 1.30
CA SER A 30 8.79 10.72 2.46
C SER A 30 8.19 10.15 3.73
N TRP A 31 8.92 10.37 4.84
CA TRP A 31 8.47 10.17 6.21
C TRP A 31 8.26 11.49 6.96
N GLU A 32 8.44 12.64 6.30
CA GLU A 32 8.56 13.94 6.96
C GLU A 32 7.40 14.26 7.89
N TYR A 33 6.16 13.97 7.45
CA TYR A 33 4.95 14.20 8.26
C TYR A 33 4.29 12.90 8.76
N GLY A 34 4.95 11.75 8.55
CA GLY A 34 4.36 10.42 8.80
C GLY A 34 4.33 9.99 10.26
N SER A 35 5.14 10.56 11.13
CA SER A 35 5.35 10.08 12.50
C SER A 35 4.12 10.22 13.40
N SER A 36 3.24 11.19 13.13
CA SER A 36 2.02 11.45 13.90
C SER A 36 0.83 10.62 13.45
N PHE A 37 0.86 10.04 12.25
CA PHE A 37 -0.30 9.39 11.59
C PHE A 37 -1.54 10.28 11.49
N SER A 38 -1.35 11.60 11.53
CA SER A 38 -2.41 12.60 11.60
C SER A 38 -2.42 13.50 10.39
N ALA A 39 -3.61 13.96 10.00
CA ALA A 39 -3.74 15.01 8.99
C ALA A 39 -3.11 16.31 9.48
N SER A 40 -2.50 17.06 8.57
CA SER A 40 -1.97 18.40 8.81
C SER A 40 -1.97 19.26 7.56
N GLN A 41 -1.96 20.57 7.74
CA GLN A 41 -1.86 21.53 6.63
C GLN A 41 -0.50 21.44 5.93
N ASP A 42 0.56 21.20 6.67
CA ASP A 42 1.92 21.07 6.12
C ASP A 42 2.03 19.83 5.22
N LEU A 43 1.47 18.69 5.66
CA LEU A 43 1.38 17.49 4.83
C LEU A 43 0.55 17.75 3.57
N GLN A 44 -0.62 18.38 3.71
CA GLN A 44 -1.47 18.71 2.56
C GLN A 44 -0.76 19.63 1.56
N ALA A 45 -0.02 20.64 2.05
CA ALA A 45 0.74 21.56 1.20
C ALA A 45 1.89 20.84 0.47
N MET A 46 2.62 19.97 1.16
CA MET A 46 3.68 19.15 0.55
C MET A 46 3.11 18.28 -0.59
N LEU A 47 2.02 17.57 -0.32
CA LEU A 47 1.40 16.68 -1.31
C LEU A 47 0.79 17.47 -2.48
N GLY A 48 0.22 18.64 -2.22
CA GLY A 48 -0.23 19.57 -3.26
C GLY A 48 0.92 19.97 -4.20
N GLY A 49 2.08 20.32 -3.65
CA GLY A 49 3.28 20.61 -4.44
C GLY A 49 3.78 19.41 -5.25
N TRP A 50 3.59 18.19 -4.76
CA TRP A 50 3.92 16.99 -5.55
C TRP A 50 2.99 16.84 -6.76
N PHE A 51 1.67 17.01 -6.58
CA PHE A 51 0.71 16.98 -7.69
C PHE A 51 0.97 18.11 -8.71
N GLU A 52 1.22 19.35 -8.25
CA GLU A 52 1.56 20.48 -9.12
C GLU A 52 2.82 20.23 -9.98
N THR A 53 3.73 19.37 -9.51
CA THR A 53 4.97 19.01 -10.20
C THR A 53 4.90 17.68 -10.95
N GLY A 54 3.67 17.13 -11.16
CA GLY A 54 3.43 16.03 -12.07
C GLY A 54 3.27 14.65 -11.40
N THR A 55 3.16 14.58 -10.06
CA THR A 55 2.73 13.34 -9.41
C THR A 55 1.27 13.07 -9.76
N GLU A 56 0.95 11.86 -10.21
CA GLU A 56 -0.40 11.47 -10.63
C GLU A 56 -1.14 10.71 -9.52
N VAL A 57 -0.41 9.87 -8.75
CA VAL A 57 -1.00 9.05 -7.69
C VAL A 57 -0.10 9.01 -6.45
N ILE A 58 -0.70 9.06 -5.25
CA ILE A 58 0.01 8.99 -3.98
C ILE A 58 -0.55 7.85 -3.13
N PHE A 59 0.32 6.97 -2.64
CA PHE A 59 -0.01 5.96 -1.64
C PHE A 59 0.07 6.56 -0.24
N MET A 60 -1.08 6.71 0.42
CA MET A 60 -1.18 7.26 1.77
C MET A 60 -1.13 6.14 2.83
N CYS A 61 0.09 5.72 3.18
CA CYS A 61 0.30 4.60 4.11
C CYS A 61 0.27 5.03 5.57
N GLY A 62 -0.86 5.55 6.07
CA GLY A 62 -0.92 5.84 7.50
C GLY A 62 -2.12 6.62 8.02
N GLY A 63 -2.99 5.99 8.76
CA GLY A 63 -4.00 6.60 9.62
C GLY A 63 -4.78 7.76 9.01
N SER A 64 -5.03 8.81 9.78
CA SER A 64 -5.79 9.98 9.33
C SER A 64 -5.00 10.95 8.41
N MET A 65 -3.71 10.69 8.14
CA MET A 65 -2.95 11.37 7.07
C MET A 65 -3.66 11.31 5.72
N PHE A 66 -4.43 10.27 5.49
CA PHE A 66 -5.30 10.10 4.34
C PHE A 66 -6.15 11.33 4.02
N GLN A 67 -6.66 12.06 5.04
CA GLN A 67 -7.45 13.26 4.85
C GLN A 67 -6.65 14.41 4.19
N SER A 68 -5.36 14.56 4.55
CA SER A 68 -4.47 15.50 3.87
C SER A 68 -4.22 15.10 2.42
N GLY A 69 -4.06 13.80 2.16
CA GLY A 69 -3.88 13.25 0.82
C GLY A 69 -5.08 13.52 -0.08
N THR A 70 -6.28 13.16 0.37
CA THR A 70 -7.51 13.35 -0.42
C THR A 70 -7.82 14.82 -0.66
N ALA A 71 -7.55 15.71 0.32
CA ALA A 71 -7.72 17.15 0.14
C ALA A 71 -6.74 17.72 -0.90
N ALA A 72 -5.47 17.27 -0.89
CA ALA A 72 -4.49 17.68 -1.88
C ALA A 72 -4.83 17.13 -3.27
N ALA A 73 -5.21 15.86 -3.37
CA ALA A 73 -5.60 15.22 -4.63
C ALA A 73 -6.83 15.89 -5.26
N GLY A 74 -7.89 16.13 -4.46
CA GLY A 74 -9.11 16.80 -4.95
C GLY A 74 -8.90 18.21 -5.44
N ALA A 75 -7.85 18.90 -4.97
CA ALA A 75 -7.50 20.24 -5.46
C ALA A 75 -6.65 20.21 -6.74
N ASN A 76 -6.10 19.07 -7.14
CA ASN A 76 -5.12 18.94 -8.23
C ASN A 76 -5.46 17.83 -9.24
N ASP A 77 -6.69 17.31 -9.25
CA ASP A 77 -7.12 16.18 -10.10
C ASP A 77 -6.20 14.93 -9.97
N GLY A 78 -5.66 14.69 -8.77
CA GLY A 78 -4.78 13.58 -8.48
C GLY A 78 -5.51 12.39 -7.87
N ASP A 79 -4.84 11.24 -7.83
CA ASP A 79 -5.36 9.99 -7.30
C ASP A 79 -4.70 9.58 -5.98
N ILE A 80 -5.43 8.88 -5.13
CA ILE A 80 -4.98 8.35 -3.85
C ILE A 80 -5.14 6.84 -3.80
N ILE A 81 -4.12 6.16 -3.29
CA ILE A 81 -4.22 4.78 -2.82
C ILE A 81 -4.34 4.81 -1.29
N GLY A 82 -5.43 4.25 -0.78
CA GLY A 82 -5.69 4.14 0.65
C GLY A 82 -4.98 2.95 1.31
N VAL A 83 -5.22 2.74 2.61
CA VAL A 83 -4.59 1.68 3.40
C VAL A 83 -5.54 1.09 4.42
N ASP A 84 -5.23 -0.13 4.87
CA ASP A 84 -5.88 -0.91 5.92
C ASP A 84 -7.27 -1.46 5.54
N VAL A 85 -8.18 -0.62 5.10
CA VAL A 85 -9.55 -0.96 4.68
C VAL A 85 -9.85 -0.30 3.34
N ASP A 86 -10.93 -0.71 2.69
CA ASP A 86 -11.42 0.00 1.51
C ASP A 86 -11.85 1.42 1.89
N GLN A 87 -11.16 2.41 1.36
CA GLN A 87 -11.40 3.82 1.60
C GLN A 87 -12.08 4.53 0.43
N SER A 88 -12.48 3.80 -0.62
CA SER A 88 -13.14 4.36 -1.83
C SER A 88 -14.40 5.16 -1.51
N GLY A 89 -15.16 4.74 -0.49
CA GLY A 89 -16.35 5.47 -0.04
C GLY A 89 -16.07 6.77 0.71
N GLN A 90 -14.82 7.13 0.97
CA GLN A 90 -14.45 8.33 1.73
C GLN A 90 -14.09 9.53 0.83
N SER A 91 -13.66 9.28 -0.40
CA SER A 91 -13.34 10.32 -1.39
C SER A 91 -13.33 9.76 -2.80
N ASP A 92 -13.82 10.52 -3.77
CA ASP A 92 -13.79 10.18 -5.21
C ASP A 92 -12.35 10.14 -5.78
N THR A 93 -11.36 10.67 -5.05
CA THR A 93 -9.94 10.59 -5.43
C THR A 93 -9.31 9.24 -5.14
N VAL A 94 -9.99 8.35 -4.41
CA VAL A 94 -9.45 7.03 -4.04
C VAL A 94 -9.67 6.04 -5.17
N VAL A 95 -8.57 5.60 -5.79
CA VAL A 95 -8.61 4.62 -6.88
C VAL A 95 -8.54 3.17 -6.40
N THR A 96 -7.94 2.92 -5.24
CA THR A 96 -7.92 1.61 -4.57
C THR A 96 -7.37 1.75 -3.15
N SER A 97 -7.26 0.66 -2.40
CA SER A 97 -6.68 0.63 -1.05
C SER A 97 -5.87 -0.64 -0.84
N ALA A 98 -4.68 -0.52 -0.26
CA ALA A 98 -3.89 -1.67 0.19
C ALA A 98 -4.47 -2.17 1.52
N MET A 99 -5.33 -3.18 1.45
CA MET A 99 -6.10 -3.68 2.59
C MET A 99 -5.31 -4.69 3.44
N LYS A 100 -5.70 -4.78 4.71
CA LYS A 100 -5.34 -5.85 5.65
C LYS A 100 -6.62 -6.49 6.19
N ASP A 101 -6.67 -7.81 6.24
CA ASP A 101 -7.73 -8.53 6.93
C ASP A 101 -7.50 -8.53 8.46
N LEU A 102 -7.83 -7.41 9.08
CA LEU A 102 -7.72 -7.24 10.53
C LEU A 102 -8.68 -8.15 11.29
N ALA A 103 -9.87 -8.38 10.75
CA ALA A 103 -10.88 -9.24 11.34
C ALA A 103 -10.45 -10.71 11.29
N GLY A 104 -10.09 -11.23 10.13
CA GLY A 104 -9.64 -12.60 9.95
C GLY A 104 -8.36 -12.89 10.72
N SER A 105 -7.38 -11.99 10.70
CA SER A 105 -6.16 -12.13 11.51
C SER A 105 -6.45 -12.22 13.01
N THR A 106 -7.38 -11.39 13.50
CA THR A 106 -7.82 -11.44 14.91
C THR A 106 -8.54 -12.74 15.22
N MET A 107 -9.47 -13.16 14.36
CA MET A 107 -10.22 -14.40 14.53
C MET A 107 -9.33 -15.63 14.51
N ASN A 108 -8.29 -15.65 13.66
CA ASN A 108 -7.31 -16.73 13.62
C ASN A 108 -6.57 -16.90 14.96
N VAL A 109 -6.15 -15.79 15.57
CA VAL A 109 -5.45 -15.81 16.87
C VAL A 109 -6.40 -16.21 18.00
N ILE A 110 -7.63 -15.69 18.01
CA ILE A 110 -8.66 -16.07 19.00
C ILE A 110 -9.02 -17.56 18.85
N GLY A 111 -9.23 -18.03 17.63
CA GLY A 111 -9.51 -19.44 17.34
C GLY A 111 -8.39 -20.36 17.86
N ALA A 112 -7.15 -19.99 17.60
CA ALA A 112 -6.00 -20.76 18.09
C ALA A 112 -5.96 -20.85 19.63
N TYR A 113 -6.40 -19.81 20.34
CA TYR A 113 -6.52 -19.85 21.80
C TYR A 113 -7.57 -20.89 22.26
N TYR A 114 -8.75 -20.91 21.65
CA TYR A 114 -9.82 -21.85 21.99
C TYR A 114 -9.57 -23.28 21.51
N ASP A 115 -8.73 -23.44 20.48
CA ASP A 115 -8.32 -24.75 19.95
C ASP A 115 -7.10 -25.35 20.63
N ASP A 116 -6.67 -24.79 21.78
CA ASP A 116 -5.44 -25.20 22.50
C ASP A 116 -4.14 -25.05 21.68
N LYS A 117 -4.14 -24.20 20.65
CA LYS A 117 -3.00 -23.91 19.77
C LYS A 117 -2.29 -22.58 20.09
N TRP A 118 -2.53 -22.04 21.28
CA TRP A 118 -1.92 -20.76 21.68
C TRP A 118 -0.38 -20.77 21.59
N ALA A 119 0.26 -21.90 21.80
CA ALA A 119 1.71 -22.04 21.68
C ALA A 119 2.25 -21.72 20.27
N ASP A 120 1.41 -21.71 19.24
CA ASP A 120 1.80 -21.36 17.88
C ASP A 120 1.91 -19.83 17.70
N PHE A 121 1.20 -19.04 18.51
CA PHE A 121 1.12 -17.59 18.42
C PHE A 121 1.71 -16.86 19.64
N GLY A 122 1.50 -17.39 20.84
CA GLY A 122 1.85 -16.72 22.09
C GLY A 122 3.35 -16.42 22.21
N GLY A 123 3.68 -15.13 22.38
CA GLY A 123 5.07 -14.67 22.49
C GLY A 123 5.85 -14.68 21.17
N LYS A 124 5.19 -14.88 20.03
CA LYS A 124 5.81 -14.93 18.69
C LYS A 124 5.33 -13.76 17.83
N ILE A 125 6.13 -13.43 16.83
CA ILE A 125 5.72 -12.54 15.73
C ILE A 125 5.20 -13.44 14.60
N THR A 126 3.92 -13.31 14.29
CA THR A 126 3.30 -14.02 13.16
C THR A 126 3.03 -13.00 12.05
N VAL A 127 3.41 -13.33 10.84
CA VAL A 127 3.10 -12.53 9.64
C VAL A 127 1.91 -13.18 8.96
N PHE A 128 0.89 -12.37 8.66
CA PHE A 128 -0.23 -12.74 7.82
C PHE A 128 -0.10 -11.97 6.50
N GLY A 129 0.07 -12.67 5.41
CA GLY A 129 0.28 -12.11 4.07
C GLY A 129 -0.68 -12.68 3.05
N ALA A 130 -0.29 -12.67 1.78
CA ALA A 130 -1.11 -13.18 0.68
C ALA A 130 -1.41 -14.69 0.82
N GLU A 131 -0.49 -15.46 1.36
CA GLU A 131 -0.63 -16.90 1.59
C GLU A 131 -1.81 -17.26 2.52
N SER A 132 -2.24 -16.31 3.35
CA SER A 132 -3.38 -16.43 4.28
C SER A 132 -4.56 -15.55 3.90
N ASP A 133 -4.56 -14.99 2.68
CA ASP A 133 -5.56 -14.03 2.20
C ASP A 133 -5.73 -12.79 3.10
N ALA A 134 -4.69 -12.45 3.86
CA ALA A 134 -4.73 -11.38 4.85
C ALA A 134 -4.40 -9.99 4.29
N VAL A 135 -4.02 -9.89 3.04
CA VAL A 135 -3.75 -8.64 2.32
C VAL A 135 -4.36 -8.68 0.93
N GLY A 136 -4.60 -7.52 0.33
CA GLY A 136 -5.15 -7.43 -1.02
C GLY A 136 -5.62 -6.02 -1.34
N ILE A 137 -6.36 -5.89 -2.44
CA ILE A 137 -7.08 -4.66 -2.80
C ILE A 137 -8.58 -4.96 -2.94
N PRO A 138 -9.49 -3.96 -2.78
CA PRO A 138 -10.92 -4.19 -2.90
C PRO A 138 -11.30 -4.55 -4.35
N THR A 139 -12.09 -5.60 -4.52
CA THR A 139 -12.61 -6.03 -5.83
C THR A 139 -14.06 -5.60 -6.07
N ASP A 140 -14.83 -5.35 -4.99
CA ASP A 140 -16.24 -4.95 -5.08
C ASP A 140 -16.40 -3.47 -5.46
N THR A 141 -15.39 -2.65 -5.22
CA THR A 141 -15.33 -1.21 -5.52
C THR A 141 -14.28 -0.89 -6.58
N TRP A 142 -14.10 -1.80 -7.53
CA TRP A 142 -13.06 -1.70 -8.55
C TRP A 142 -13.21 -0.45 -9.42
N SER A 143 -12.16 0.38 -9.49
CA SER A 143 -12.15 1.60 -10.29
C SER A 143 -10.99 1.70 -11.29
N LEU A 144 -10.10 0.70 -11.31
CA LEU A 144 -8.95 0.69 -12.22
C LEU A 144 -9.40 0.46 -13.67
N LYS A 145 -9.16 1.44 -14.54
CA LYS A 145 -9.73 1.48 -15.90
C LYS A 145 -9.05 0.54 -16.90
N ASN A 146 -7.75 0.31 -16.71
CA ASN A 146 -6.89 -0.43 -17.65
C ASN A 146 -6.44 -1.79 -17.11
N TRP A 147 -7.06 -2.26 -16.06
CA TRP A 147 -6.80 -3.53 -15.41
C TRP A 147 -8.09 -4.10 -14.87
N THR A 148 -8.28 -5.42 -14.98
CA THR A 148 -9.52 -6.09 -14.58
C THR A 148 -9.33 -6.84 -13.25
N VAL A 149 -10.45 -7.18 -12.60
CA VAL A 149 -10.44 -8.02 -11.38
C VAL A 149 -9.86 -9.41 -11.69
N GLU A 150 -10.10 -9.94 -12.87
CA GLU A 150 -9.57 -11.24 -13.29
C GLU A 150 -8.04 -11.22 -13.44
N GLU A 151 -7.49 -10.16 -14.02
CA GLU A 151 -6.04 -9.97 -14.13
C GLU A 151 -5.39 -9.78 -12.74
N TYR A 152 -6.04 -9.02 -11.86
CA TYR A 152 -5.61 -8.90 -10.47
C TYR A 152 -5.60 -10.25 -9.75
N ASN A 153 -6.68 -11.01 -9.84
CA ASN A 153 -6.76 -12.32 -9.20
C ASN A 153 -5.68 -13.28 -9.72
N ALA A 154 -5.41 -13.26 -11.03
CA ALA A 154 -4.35 -14.07 -11.62
C ALA A 154 -2.96 -13.68 -11.09
N LEU A 155 -2.68 -12.38 -10.93
CA LEU A 155 -1.45 -11.88 -10.31
C LEU A 155 -1.38 -12.25 -8.82
N TYR A 156 -2.49 -12.08 -8.10
CA TYR A 156 -2.58 -12.38 -6.67
C TYR A 156 -2.27 -13.85 -6.37
N GLU A 157 -2.81 -14.78 -7.17
CA GLU A 157 -2.51 -16.21 -7.05
C GLU A 157 -1.02 -16.53 -7.26
N LYS A 158 -0.33 -15.82 -8.13
CA LYS A 158 1.13 -15.96 -8.32
C LYS A 158 1.91 -15.49 -7.09
N VAL A 159 1.48 -14.39 -6.47
CA VAL A 159 2.08 -13.92 -5.21
C VAL A 159 1.79 -14.92 -4.09
N LYS A 160 0.55 -15.39 -3.98
CA LYS A 160 0.09 -16.35 -2.96
C LYS A 160 0.81 -17.70 -3.05
N SER A 161 1.07 -18.18 -4.26
CA SER A 161 1.82 -19.42 -4.50
C SER A 161 3.33 -19.30 -4.35
N GLY A 162 3.86 -18.08 -4.23
CA GLY A 162 5.30 -17.81 -4.21
C GLY A 162 5.98 -17.86 -5.59
N GLU A 163 5.21 -17.89 -6.69
CA GLU A 163 5.76 -17.73 -8.04
C GLU A 163 6.36 -16.33 -8.22
N ILE A 164 5.73 -15.33 -7.61
CA ILE A 164 6.25 -13.97 -7.48
C ILE A 164 6.64 -13.75 -6.02
N GLU A 165 7.94 -13.57 -5.79
CA GLU A 165 8.48 -13.28 -4.47
C GLU A 165 8.51 -11.77 -4.23
N ILE A 166 7.96 -11.32 -3.11
CA ILE A 166 8.02 -9.94 -2.65
C ILE A 166 8.86 -9.91 -1.37
N SER A 167 9.94 -9.13 -1.37
CA SER A 167 10.78 -8.98 -0.20
C SER A 167 10.00 -8.32 0.95
N SER A 168 10.03 -8.96 2.12
CA SER A 168 9.46 -8.43 3.36
C SER A 168 10.48 -7.72 4.25
N GLU A 169 11.65 -7.38 3.71
CA GLU A 169 12.68 -6.63 4.40
C GLU A 169 12.17 -5.26 4.86
N GLN A 170 12.76 -4.75 5.95
CA GLN A 170 12.40 -3.45 6.48
C GLN A 170 13.33 -2.37 5.91
N VAL A 171 13.16 -2.05 4.64
CA VAL A 171 13.86 -0.95 3.97
C VAL A 171 13.08 0.34 4.21
N SER A 172 13.55 1.16 5.13
CA SER A 172 12.87 2.42 5.50
C SER A 172 13.08 3.54 4.47
N ASP A 173 14.14 3.47 3.69
CA ASP A 173 14.43 4.40 2.61
C ASP A 173 14.73 3.62 1.32
N PRO A 174 13.71 3.35 0.50
CA PRO A 174 13.88 2.63 -0.75
C PRO A 174 14.76 3.36 -1.78
N SER A 175 15.01 4.65 -1.63
CA SER A 175 15.91 5.41 -2.52
C SER A 175 17.37 4.97 -2.39
N THR A 176 17.72 4.24 -1.33
CA THR A 176 19.06 3.67 -1.12
C THR A 176 19.29 2.34 -1.83
N VAL A 177 18.23 1.77 -2.43
CA VAL A 177 18.27 0.54 -3.24
C VAL A 177 18.38 0.91 -4.71
N GLU A 178 19.12 0.14 -5.47
CA GLU A 178 19.19 0.31 -6.92
C GLU A 178 17.94 -0.28 -7.57
N TRP A 179 17.28 0.52 -8.41
CA TRP A 179 16.10 0.15 -9.19
C TRP A 179 16.40 0.35 -10.66
N GLU A 180 15.92 -0.53 -11.50
CA GLU A 180 16.13 -0.41 -12.95
C GLU A 180 15.17 0.62 -13.55
N ASN A 181 13.91 0.63 -13.10
CA ASN A 181 12.83 1.40 -13.73
C ASN A 181 12.32 2.57 -12.90
N ILE A 182 12.79 2.73 -11.66
CA ILE A 182 12.40 3.83 -10.77
C ILE A 182 13.56 4.81 -10.59
N THR A 183 13.24 6.11 -10.68
CA THR A 183 14.14 7.19 -10.29
C THR A 183 13.51 7.97 -9.15
N PHE A 184 14.18 8.02 -8.00
CA PHE A 184 13.70 8.82 -6.88
C PHE A 184 14.05 10.30 -7.09
N VAL A 185 13.02 11.15 -6.98
CA VAL A 185 13.12 12.61 -7.08
C VAL A 185 12.77 13.27 -5.74
N LYS A 186 13.28 14.48 -5.50
CA LYS A 186 13.06 15.21 -4.23
C LYS A 186 11.72 15.93 -4.21
#